data_43a9a8e03502670a1fc532920f50d307
#
_entry.id   43a9a8e03502670a1fc532920f50d307
#
_cell.length_a   1.000
_cell.length_b   1.000
_cell.length_c   1.000
_cell.angle_alpha   90.00
_cell.angle_beta   90.00
_cell.angle_gamma   90.00
#
_symmetry.space_group_name_H-M   'P 1'
#
loop_
_entity.id
_entity.type
_entity.pdbx_description
1 polymer ?
#
loop_
_entity_poly.entity_id
_entity_poly.type
_entity_poly.pdbx_seq_one_letter_code
_entity_poly.pdbx_strand_id
1 'polypeptide(L)'
;MSNTKEIIIAGGGAAGMVAAIAAVREGAHVHLFEKNEKLGKKVFITGKGRCNVTNACDMEEMLAAVVNNPKFLYSSFYGFTNQDMMELLKQAGLRLKVERGGRVFPVSDRSFDVSGALERRLKSLR
;
A
#
# COMPACT_ATOMS: atom_id res chain seq x y z
N MET A 1 23.04 12.17 -20.33
CA MET A 1 22.42 12.73 -19.10
C MET A 1 21.16 11.96 -18.80
N SER A 2 21.10 11.34 -17.64
CA SER A 2 19.86 10.72 -17.19
C SER A 2 18.87 11.82 -16.79
N ASN A 3 17.76 11.90 -17.50
CA ASN A 3 16.69 12.83 -17.18
C ASN A 3 15.83 12.21 -16.06
N THR A 4 16.36 12.20 -14.83
CA THR A 4 15.64 11.65 -13.68
C THR A 4 14.44 12.55 -13.36
N LYS A 5 13.26 11.96 -13.36
CA LYS A 5 12.03 12.70 -13.02
C LYS A 5 11.98 13.00 -11.54
N GLU A 6 11.66 14.23 -11.22
CA GLU A 6 11.37 14.68 -9.86
C GLU A 6 9.87 14.53 -9.62
N ILE A 7 9.49 13.81 -8.56
CA ILE A 7 8.08 13.59 -8.19
C ILE A 7 7.85 14.04 -6.76
N ILE A 8 6.83 14.87 -6.58
CA ILE A 8 6.40 15.33 -5.26
C ILE A 8 5.13 14.59 -4.90
N ILE A 9 5.12 13.98 -3.70
CA ILE A 9 3.95 13.31 -3.15
C ILE A 9 3.54 14.05 -1.87
N ALA A 10 2.31 14.52 -1.84
CA ALA A 10 1.73 15.20 -0.69
C ALA A 10 0.90 14.20 0.12
N GLY A 11 1.41 13.83 1.28
CA GLY A 11 0.76 12.90 2.20
C GLY A 11 1.46 11.54 2.26
N GLY A 12 1.92 11.19 3.45
CA GLY A 12 2.61 9.92 3.75
C GLY A 12 1.72 8.86 4.38
N GLY A 13 0.46 8.78 3.96
CA GLY A 13 -0.41 7.66 4.32
C GLY A 13 -0.11 6.42 3.48
N ALA A 14 -0.98 5.41 3.55
CA ALA A 14 -0.81 4.18 2.79
C ALA A 14 -0.65 4.44 1.29
N ALA A 15 -1.54 5.23 0.71
CA ALA A 15 -1.50 5.55 -0.72
C ALA A 15 -0.21 6.30 -1.11
N GLY A 16 0.19 7.30 -0.32
CA GLY A 16 1.40 8.07 -0.59
C GLY A 16 2.67 7.25 -0.49
N MET A 17 2.76 6.36 0.50
CA MET A 17 3.91 5.47 0.66
C MET A 17 4.02 4.48 -0.51
N VAL A 18 2.91 3.87 -0.93
CA VAL A 18 2.91 2.93 -2.07
C VAL A 18 3.23 3.66 -3.37
N ALA A 19 2.68 4.86 -3.57
CA ALA A 19 3.00 5.69 -4.73
C ALA A 19 4.50 6.05 -4.78
N ALA A 20 5.09 6.39 -3.63
CA ALA A 20 6.52 6.69 -3.54
C ALA A 20 7.37 5.46 -3.89
N ILE A 21 7.02 4.29 -3.35
CA ILE A 21 7.70 3.03 -3.67
C ILE A 21 7.65 2.77 -5.18
N ALA A 22 6.46 2.88 -5.78
CA ALA A 22 6.29 2.67 -7.21
C ALA A 22 7.13 3.64 -8.04
N ALA A 23 7.11 4.92 -7.70
CA ALA A 23 7.86 5.95 -8.42
C ALA A 23 9.37 5.74 -8.33
N VAL A 24 9.89 5.41 -7.15
CA VAL A 24 11.33 5.13 -6.96
C VAL A 24 11.74 3.89 -7.76
N ARG A 25 10.91 2.86 -7.80
CA ARG A 25 11.19 1.64 -8.60
C ARG A 25 11.29 1.94 -10.09
N GLU A 26 10.57 2.96 -10.57
CA GLU A 26 10.66 3.43 -11.96
C GLU A 26 11.80 4.43 -12.20
N GLY A 27 12.66 4.65 -11.21
CA GLY A 27 13.84 5.49 -11.32
C GLY A 27 13.60 6.97 -11.05
N ALA A 28 12.45 7.35 -10.50
CA ALA A 28 12.18 8.73 -10.14
C ALA A 28 12.86 9.12 -8.83
N HIS A 29 13.19 10.41 -8.70
CA HIS A 29 13.58 11.02 -7.44
C HIS A 29 12.31 11.54 -6.75
N VAL A 30 12.01 11.06 -5.55
CA VAL A 30 10.73 11.31 -4.89
C VAL A 30 10.91 12.15 -3.63
N HIS A 31 10.08 13.19 -3.51
CA HIS A 31 9.94 14.00 -2.31
C HIS A 31 8.57 13.72 -1.69
N LEU A 32 8.56 13.00 -0.57
CA LEU A 32 7.34 12.67 0.16
C LEU A 32 7.19 13.63 1.35
N PHE A 33 6.09 14.40 1.37
CA PHE A 33 5.80 15.35 2.43
C PHE A 33 4.63 14.84 3.28
N GLU A 34 4.85 14.80 4.59
CA GLU A 34 3.84 14.39 5.56
C GLU A 34 3.75 15.44 6.68
N LYS A 35 2.52 15.93 6.94
CA LYS A 35 2.29 16.96 7.96
C LYS A 35 2.40 16.44 9.40
N ASN A 36 2.22 15.14 9.61
CA ASN A 36 2.30 14.51 10.94
C ASN A 36 3.72 14.03 11.21
N GLU A 37 4.02 13.75 12.46
CA GLU A 37 5.32 13.26 12.89
C GLU A 37 5.66 11.88 12.33
N LYS A 38 4.64 11.07 12.03
CA LYS A 38 4.80 9.69 11.56
C LYS A 38 4.09 9.47 10.23
N LEU A 39 4.70 8.65 9.38
CA LEU A 39 4.05 8.13 8.19
C LEU A 39 2.96 7.13 8.59
N GLY A 40 1.91 7.03 7.78
CA GLY A 40 0.89 6.00 7.96
C GLY A 40 0.00 6.19 9.18
N LYS A 41 -0.22 7.39 9.65
CA LYS A 41 -0.99 7.66 10.87
C LYS A 41 -2.37 7.01 10.87
N LYS A 42 -3.11 7.09 9.75
CA LYS A 42 -4.43 6.45 9.66
C LYS A 42 -4.36 4.93 9.58
N VAL A 43 -3.27 4.37 9.09
CA VAL A 43 -3.09 2.91 9.05
C VAL A 43 -3.19 2.30 10.44
N PHE A 44 -2.70 3.00 11.46
CA PHE A 44 -2.70 2.50 12.85
C PHE A 44 -4.08 2.20 13.40
N ILE A 45 -5.11 2.92 12.95
CA ILE A 45 -6.47 2.76 13.47
C ILE A 45 -7.33 1.83 12.61
N THR A 46 -6.86 1.41 11.46
CA THR A 46 -7.62 0.53 10.57
C THR A 46 -7.75 -0.87 11.14
N GLY A 47 -8.84 -1.56 10.79
CA GLY A 47 -9.07 -2.94 11.24
C GLY A 47 -9.01 -3.09 12.77
N LYS A 48 -9.46 -2.10 13.52
CA LYS A 48 -9.39 -2.06 15.00
C LYS A 48 -7.96 -2.25 15.52
N GLY A 49 -6.99 -1.61 14.87
CA GLY A 49 -5.58 -1.70 15.23
C GLY A 49 -4.82 -2.87 14.62
N ARG A 50 -5.50 -3.73 13.86
CA ARG A 50 -4.90 -4.89 13.19
C ARG A 50 -4.46 -4.60 11.75
N CYS A 51 -5.01 -3.58 11.11
CA CYS A 51 -4.90 -3.24 9.70
C CYS A 51 -5.39 -4.35 8.76
N ASN A 52 -6.66 -4.25 8.35
CA ASN A 52 -7.15 -5.04 7.23
C ASN A 52 -6.54 -4.46 5.95
N VAL A 53 -5.47 -5.09 5.47
CA VAL A 53 -4.66 -4.57 4.35
C VAL A 53 -5.43 -4.57 3.04
N THR A 54 -6.06 -5.70 2.73
CA THR A 54 -6.80 -5.92 1.49
C THR A 54 -7.69 -7.14 1.65
N ASN A 55 -8.27 -7.59 0.54
CA ASN A 55 -8.99 -8.86 0.45
C ASN A 55 -8.30 -9.75 -0.58
N ALA A 56 -8.19 -11.04 -0.29
CA ALA A 56 -7.54 -12.01 -1.18
C ALA A 56 -8.47 -12.56 -2.27
N CYS A 57 -9.63 -11.93 -2.47
CA CYS A 57 -10.57 -12.32 -3.52
C CYS A 57 -9.99 -12.08 -4.91
N ASP A 58 -10.66 -12.62 -5.93
CA ASP A 58 -10.30 -12.33 -7.32
C ASP A 58 -10.71 -10.89 -7.71
N MET A 59 -10.25 -10.44 -8.86
CA MET A 59 -10.48 -9.07 -9.30
C MET A 59 -11.95 -8.82 -9.62
N GLU A 60 -12.66 -9.80 -10.12
CA GLU A 60 -14.10 -9.69 -10.42
C GLU A 60 -14.90 -9.41 -9.14
N GLU A 61 -14.64 -10.16 -8.08
CA GLU A 61 -15.26 -9.92 -6.77
C GLU A 61 -14.87 -8.56 -6.19
N MET A 62 -13.62 -8.17 -6.36
CA MET A 62 -13.13 -6.87 -5.86
C MET A 62 -13.85 -5.71 -6.54
N LEU A 63 -14.00 -5.76 -7.85
CA LEU A 63 -14.72 -4.73 -8.61
C LEU A 63 -16.21 -4.73 -8.31
N ALA A 64 -16.81 -5.91 -8.09
CA ALA A 64 -18.22 -6.02 -7.71
C ALA A 64 -18.51 -5.38 -6.34
N ALA A 65 -17.53 -5.33 -5.46
CA ALA A 65 -17.67 -4.69 -4.15
C ALA A 65 -17.60 -3.16 -4.19
N VAL A 66 -17.23 -2.57 -5.32
CA VAL A 66 -17.21 -1.11 -5.49
C VAL A 66 -18.64 -0.60 -5.66
N VAL A 67 -19.09 0.23 -4.72
CA VAL A 67 -20.49 0.66 -4.62
C VAL A 67 -20.93 1.50 -5.83
N ASN A 68 -20.09 2.42 -6.28
CA ASN A 68 -20.40 3.33 -7.37
C ASN A 68 -19.28 3.38 -8.40
N ASN A 69 -19.64 3.34 -9.68
CA ASN A 69 -18.74 3.54 -10.80
C ASN A 69 -17.45 2.67 -10.76
N PRO A 70 -17.58 1.33 -10.68
CA PRO A 70 -16.41 0.44 -10.63
C PRO A 70 -15.51 0.58 -11.86
N LYS A 71 -16.07 0.96 -13.01
CA LYS A 71 -15.29 1.13 -14.26
C LYS A 71 -14.18 2.18 -14.12
N PHE A 72 -14.39 3.19 -13.29
CA PHE A 72 -13.38 4.22 -13.01
C PHE A 72 -12.09 3.60 -12.43
N LEU A 73 -12.22 2.50 -11.69
CA LEU A 73 -11.11 1.86 -11.00
C LEU A 73 -10.45 0.71 -11.78
N TYR A 74 -10.98 0.34 -12.96
CA TYR A 74 -10.45 -0.79 -13.73
C TYR A 74 -8.96 -0.68 -13.99
N SER A 75 -8.52 0.44 -14.57
CA SER A 75 -7.12 0.65 -14.89
C SER A 75 -6.22 0.58 -13.65
N SER A 76 -6.64 1.23 -12.58
CA SER A 76 -5.88 1.26 -11.32
C SER A 76 -5.79 -0.13 -10.69
N PHE A 77 -6.89 -0.86 -10.61
CA PHE A 77 -6.95 -2.17 -9.96
C PHE A 77 -6.22 -3.25 -10.75
N TYR A 78 -6.27 -3.21 -12.09
CA TYR A 78 -5.50 -4.14 -12.90
C TYR A 78 -4.02 -3.74 -13.03
N GLY A 79 -3.71 -2.46 -12.89
CA GLY A 79 -2.32 -1.98 -12.89
C GLY A 79 -1.57 -2.30 -11.59
N PHE A 80 -2.28 -2.34 -10.48
CA PHE A 80 -1.74 -2.76 -9.18
C PHE A 80 -2.83 -3.49 -8.41
N THR A 81 -2.73 -4.82 -8.41
CA THR A 81 -3.77 -5.69 -7.86
C THR A 81 -3.64 -5.86 -6.34
N ASN A 82 -4.69 -6.44 -5.72
CA ASN A 82 -4.62 -6.86 -4.32
C ASN A 82 -3.48 -7.86 -4.06
N GLN A 83 -3.23 -8.77 -5.01
CA GLN A 83 -2.10 -9.71 -4.92
C GLN A 83 -0.76 -8.97 -4.99
N ASP A 84 -0.65 -7.94 -5.84
CA ASP A 84 0.55 -7.10 -5.92
C ASP A 84 0.81 -6.38 -4.60
N MET A 85 -0.24 -5.90 -3.93
CA MET A 85 -0.12 -5.28 -2.60
C MET A 85 0.39 -6.27 -1.57
N MET A 86 -0.13 -7.50 -1.57
CA MET A 86 0.33 -8.56 -0.67
C MET A 86 1.79 -8.90 -0.92
N GLU A 87 2.19 -9.01 -2.18
CA GLU A 87 3.57 -9.29 -2.55
C GLU A 87 4.53 -8.17 -2.14
N LEU A 88 4.12 -6.91 -2.30
CA LEU A 88 4.91 -5.76 -1.86
C LEU A 88 5.22 -5.84 -0.37
N LEU A 89 4.23 -6.17 0.46
CA LEU A 89 4.42 -6.31 1.90
C LEU A 89 5.29 -7.52 2.26
N LYS A 90 5.14 -8.64 1.54
CA LYS A 90 6.01 -9.80 1.72
C LYS A 90 7.47 -9.47 1.42
N GLN A 91 7.71 -8.75 0.33
CA GLN A 91 9.06 -8.29 -0.03
C GLN A 91 9.65 -7.34 1.02
N ALA A 92 8.80 -6.63 1.73
CA ALA A 92 9.21 -5.79 2.87
C ALA A 92 9.43 -6.59 4.17
N GLY A 93 9.29 -7.91 4.11
CA GLY A 93 9.51 -8.79 5.26
C GLY A 93 8.29 -8.97 6.16
N LEU A 94 7.11 -8.54 5.73
CA LEU A 94 5.89 -8.68 6.53
C LEU A 94 5.17 -9.99 6.19
N ARG A 95 4.87 -10.77 7.20
CA ARG A 95 4.09 -12.00 7.07
C ARG A 95 2.60 -11.66 7.15
N LEU A 96 1.83 -12.18 6.19
CA LEU A 96 0.38 -11.95 6.08
C LEU A 96 -0.38 -13.25 6.32
N LYS A 97 -1.62 -13.11 6.78
CA LYS A 97 -2.59 -14.21 6.90
C LYS A 97 -3.91 -13.79 6.26
N VAL A 98 -4.65 -14.78 5.78
CA VAL A 98 -5.99 -14.59 5.24
C VAL A 98 -6.98 -15.17 6.24
N GLU A 99 -7.93 -14.36 6.66
CA GLU A 99 -8.99 -14.75 7.58
C GLU A 99 -10.32 -14.89 6.85
N ARG A 100 -11.35 -15.28 7.60
CA ARG A 100 -12.71 -15.47 7.10
C ARG A 100 -13.14 -14.30 6.20
N GLY A 101 -13.76 -14.62 5.07
CA GLY A 101 -14.20 -13.63 4.08
C GLY A 101 -13.08 -13.08 3.20
N GLY A 102 -11.91 -13.72 3.18
CA GLY A 102 -10.78 -13.30 2.37
C GLY A 102 -10.02 -12.09 2.93
N ARG A 103 -10.30 -11.67 4.15
CA ARG A 103 -9.67 -10.50 4.75
C ARG A 103 -8.20 -10.78 5.07
N VAL A 104 -7.33 -9.88 4.66
CA VAL A 104 -5.88 -10.01 4.83
C VAL A 104 -5.38 -9.12 5.96
N PHE A 105 -4.67 -9.73 6.90
CA PHE A 105 -4.07 -9.05 8.04
C PHE A 105 -2.60 -9.43 8.19
N PRO A 106 -1.79 -8.62 8.87
CA PRO A 106 -0.47 -9.07 9.29
C PRO A 106 -0.62 -10.21 10.30
N VAL A 107 0.28 -11.19 10.25
CA VAL A 107 0.26 -12.32 11.20
C VAL A 107 0.33 -11.84 12.65
N SER A 108 1.03 -10.74 12.91
CA SER A 108 1.16 -10.12 14.22
C SER A 108 -0.13 -9.48 14.74
N ASP A 109 -1.13 -9.25 13.88
CA ASP A 109 -2.33 -8.47 14.19
C ASP A 109 -2.06 -7.03 14.63
N ARG A 110 -0.93 -6.46 14.22
CA ARG A 110 -0.51 -5.12 14.61
C ARG A 110 -0.38 -4.21 13.39
N SER A 111 -1.24 -3.20 13.31
CA SER A 111 -1.20 -2.19 12.25
C SER A 111 0.15 -1.48 12.16
N PHE A 112 0.82 -1.34 13.29
CA PHE A 112 2.17 -0.78 13.38
C PHE A 112 3.16 -1.52 12.47
N ASP A 113 3.05 -2.84 12.38
CA ASP A 113 3.97 -3.65 11.56
C ASP A 113 3.72 -3.44 10.07
N VAL A 114 2.48 -3.16 9.65
CA VAL A 114 2.16 -2.82 8.26
C VAL A 114 2.79 -1.50 7.85
N SER A 115 2.57 -0.47 8.64
CA SER A 115 3.15 0.87 8.39
C SER A 115 4.68 0.81 8.42
N GLY A 116 5.25 0.10 9.38
CA GLY A 116 6.69 -0.10 9.48
C GLY A 116 7.29 -0.82 8.29
N ALA A 117 6.59 -1.82 7.74
CA ALA A 117 7.04 -2.55 6.55
C ALA A 117 7.11 -1.63 5.33
N LEU A 118 6.07 -0.82 5.11
CA LEU A 118 6.04 0.15 4.01
C LEU A 118 7.16 1.18 4.15
N GLU A 119 7.37 1.69 5.33
CA GLU A 119 8.41 2.67 5.60
C GLU A 119 9.81 2.08 5.38
N ARG A 120 10.08 0.85 5.86
CA ARG A 120 11.35 0.15 5.61
C ARG A 120 11.58 -0.08 4.12
N ARG A 121 10.55 -0.50 3.39
CA ARG A 121 10.67 -0.72 1.95
C ARG A 121 11.01 0.58 1.23
N LEU A 122 10.34 1.66 1.58
CA LEU A 122 10.60 2.98 1.01
C LEU A 122 12.04 3.42 1.25
N LYS A 123 12.54 3.27 2.48
CA LYS A 123 13.92 3.61 2.83
C LYS A 123 14.95 2.73 2.13
N SER A 124 14.64 1.46 1.88
CA SER A 124 15.55 0.52 1.20
C SER A 124 15.76 0.84 -0.29
N LEU A 125 14.90 1.65 -0.87
CA LEU A 125 14.94 1.99 -2.30
C LEU A 125 15.71 3.29 -2.60
N ARG A 126 16.36 3.87 -1.62
CA ARG A 126 17.19 5.07 -1.79
C ARG A 126 18.44 4.79 -2.64
#